data_f195f8ad4517f591d17b37759d55a333
#
_entry.id   f195f8ad4517f591d17b37759d55a333
#
_cell.length_a   1.000
_cell.length_b   1.000
_cell.length_c   1.000
_cell.angle_alpha   90.00
_cell.angle_beta   90.00
_cell.angle_gamma   90.00
#
_symmetry.space_group_name_H-M   'P 1'
#
loop_
_entity.id
_entity.type
_entity.pdbx_description
1 polymer ?
#
loop_
_entity_poly.entity_id
_entity_poly.type
_entity_poly.pdbx_seq_one_letter_code
_entity_poly.pdbx_strand_id
1 'polypeptide(L)'
;MVSAAIALLGAFIYGAADFFGGLAARRLRSIVVTATAALSGLVVLFILIPLLGARWNIEDVAWGALSGVFGVTAIALLYACLAIGPMSILSPVTAVTSAIAPMIWGLTIGGESLTVTGYLGLGVALIAVVLVGFIPGQGAVRPSARGLVMAIGSGLAIGAFLITLDQASDDSGLVPMIANRATNATITMVIVVAMIIAATRRGASATSALRARGIELGATPTGHADLEHARTSPT
;
A
#
# COMPACT_ATOMS: atom_id res chain seq x y z
N MET A 1 -20.00 -15.09 13.54
CA MET A 1 -18.93 -14.84 14.53
C MET A 1 -17.55 -15.31 14.08
N VAL A 2 -17.42 -16.50 13.48
CA VAL A 2 -16.13 -17.02 12.97
C VAL A 2 -15.55 -16.11 11.86
N SER A 3 -16.36 -15.66 10.91
CA SER A 3 -15.94 -14.74 9.82
C SER A 3 -15.39 -13.41 10.35
N ALA A 4 -16.03 -12.85 11.39
CA ALA A 4 -15.56 -11.61 12.01
C ALA A 4 -14.20 -11.80 12.74
N ALA A 5 -14.00 -12.93 13.38
CA ALA A 5 -12.73 -13.27 14.03
C ALA A 5 -11.60 -13.46 12.99
N ILE A 6 -11.90 -14.13 11.87
CA ILE A 6 -10.95 -14.30 10.77
C ILE A 6 -10.61 -12.94 10.13
N ALA A 7 -11.60 -12.09 9.91
CA ALA A 7 -11.39 -10.74 9.37
C ALA A 7 -10.52 -9.88 10.31
N LEU A 8 -10.75 -9.96 11.63
CA LEU A 8 -9.95 -9.24 12.62
C LEU A 8 -8.50 -9.74 12.65
N LEU A 9 -8.30 -11.05 12.59
CA LEU A 9 -6.96 -11.64 12.49
C LEU A 9 -6.24 -11.20 11.21
N GLY A 10 -6.96 -11.20 10.08
CA GLY A 10 -6.46 -10.68 8.81
C GLY A 10 -6.04 -9.22 8.89
N ALA A 11 -6.87 -8.37 9.50
CA ALA A 11 -6.57 -6.96 9.70
C ALA A 11 -5.31 -6.75 10.59
N PHE A 12 -5.16 -7.55 11.64
CA PHE A 12 -3.98 -7.50 12.50
C PHE A 12 -2.70 -7.92 11.76
N ILE A 13 -2.76 -9.00 10.98
CA ILE A 13 -1.62 -9.47 10.17
C ILE A 13 -1.25 -8.43 9.11
N TYR A 14 -2.25 -7.82 8.47
CA TYR A 14 -2.05 -6.77 7.47
C TYR A 14 -1.38 -5.53 8.10
N GLY A 15 -1.89 -5.07 9.26
CA GLY A 15 -1.31 -3.95 9.98
C GLY A 15 0.14 -4.22 10.43
N ALA A 16 0.44 -5.43 10.88
CA ALA A 16 1.80 -5.83 11.21
C ALA A 16 2.72 -5.84 9.98
N ALA A 17 2.25 -6.36 8.84
CA ALA A 17 3.00 -6.35 7.59
C ALA A 17 3.30 -4.92 7.10
N ASP A 18 2.33 -4.02 7.17
CA ASP A 18 2.50 -2.61 6.82
C ASP A 18 3.48 -1.91 7.76
N PHE A 19 3.42 -2.19 9.06
CA PHE A 19 4.36 -1.66 10.04
C PHE A 19 5.80 -2.08 9.74
N PHE A 20 6.05 -3.38 9.53
CA PHE A 20 7.38 -3.88 9.21
C PHE A 20 7.85 -3.42 7.83
N GLY A 21 6.96 -3.35 6.84
CA GLY A 21 7.23 -2.78 5.53
C GLY A 21 7.64 -1.31 5.61
N GLY A 22 6.91 -0.51 6.39
CA GLY A 22 7.23 0.88 6.67
C GLY A 22 8.56 1.05 7.38
N LEU A 23 8.88 0.19 8.34
CA LEU A 23 10.18 0.20 9.04
C LEU A 23 11.33 -0.14 8.09
N ALA A 24 11.17 -1.13 7.22
CA ALA A 24 12.15 -1.48 6.20
C ALA A 24 12.35 -0.35 5.17
N ALA A 25 11.27 0.35 4.80
CA ALA A 25 11.29 1.48 3.87
C ALA A 25 12.04 2.73 4.40
N ARG A 26 12.28 2.80 5.70
CA ARG A 26 13.18 3.82 6.28
C ARG A 26 14.65 3.63 5.89
N ARG A 27 15.07 2.41 5.60
CA ARG A 27 16.46 2.06 5.26
C ARG A 27 16.65 1.75 3.78
N LEU A 28 15.64 1.20 3.15
CA LEU A 28 15.64 0.77 1.75
C LEU A 28 14.61 1.59 0.96
N ARG A 29 14.80 1.71 -0.35
CA ARG A 29 13.78 2.30 -1.20
C ARG A 29 12.50 1.45 -1.17
N SER A 30 11.35 2.11 -1.13
CA SER A 30 10.03 1.44 -1.07
C SER A 30 9.86 0.37 -2.14
N ILE A 31 10.34 0.62 -3.36
CA ILE A 31 10.27 -0.35 -4.46
C ILE A 31 11.06 -1.64 -4.17
N VAL A 32 12.17 -1.56 -3.44
CA VAL A 32 12.97 -2.73 -3.03
C VAL A 32 12.22 -3.53 -1.97
N VAL A 33 11.61 -2.83 -1.01
CA VAL A 33 10.77 -3.47 0.03
C VAL A 33 9.57 -4.16 -0.62
N THR A 34 8.92 -3.50 -1.59
CA THR A 34 7.79 -4.08 -2.33
C THR A 34 8.21 -5.31 -3.13
N ALA A 35 9.38 -5.27 -3.81
CA ALA A 35 9.89 -6.42 -4.55
C ALA A 35 10.16 -7.62 -3.64
N THR A 36 10.81 -7.40 -2.50
CA THR A 36 11.08 -8.47 -1.53
C THR A 36 9.81 -9.03 -0.92
N ALA A 37 8.84 -8.18 -0.59
CA ALA A 37 7.52 -8.60 -0.08
C ALA A 37 6.73 -9.40 -1.13
N ALA A 38 6.78 -8.99 -2.41
CA ALA A 38 6.12 -9.71 -3.49
C ALA A 38 6.74 -11.10 -3.72
N LEU A 39 8.08 -11.19 -3.73
CA LEU A 39 8.79 -12.46 -3.88
C LEU A 39 8.54 -13.40 -2.70
N SER A 40 8.65 -12.91 -1.47
CA SER A 40 8.38 -13.74 -0.28
C SER A 40 6.93 -14.22 -0.25
N GLY A 41 5.97 -13.35 -0.57
CA GLY A 41 4.56 -13.71 -0.69
C GLY A 41 4.32 -14.76 -1.78
N LEU A 42 5.00 -14.66 -2.93
CA LEU A 42 4.92 -15.64 -4.01
C LEU A 42 5.43 -17.02 -3.55
N VAL A 43 6.56 -17.06 -2.85
CA VAL A 43 7.09 -18.33 -2.28
C VAL A 43 6.09 -18.96 -1.31
N VAL A 44 5.51 -18.17 -0.41
CA VAL A 44 4.48 -18.65 0.53
C VAL A 44 3.26 -19.21 -0.21
N LEU A 45 2.79 -18.51 -1.25
CA LEU A 45 1.64 -18.98 -2.03
C LEU A 45 1.94 -20.31 -2.73
N PHE A 46 3.13 -20.49 -3.29
CA PHE A 46 3.52 -21.79 -3.87
C PHE A 46 3.57 -22.93 -2.84
N ILE A 47 4.02 -22.64 -1.62
CA ILE A 47 4.01 -23.61 -0.52
C ILE A 47 2.58 -23.99 -0.12
N LEU A 48 1.63 -23.06 -0.24
CA LEU A 48 0.23 -23.25 0.15
C LEU A 48 -0.62 -23.93 -0.93
N ILE A 49 -0.14 -24.06 -2.18
CA ILE A 49 -0.89 -24.72 -3.28
C ILE A 49 -1.40 -26.12 -2.88
N PRO A 50 -0.60 -27.01 -2.27
CA PRO A 50 -1.06 -28.34 -1.91
C PRO A 50 -2.20 -28.34 -0.89
N LEU A 51 -2.29 -27.28 -0.07
CA LEU A 51 -3.30 -27.16 0.99
C LEU A 51 -4.59 -26.50 0.49
N LEU A 52 -4.47 -25.43 -0.30
CA LEU A 52 -5.59 -24.58 -0.71
C LEU A 52 -6.02 -24.81 -2.15
N GLY A 53 -5.20 -25.51 -2.94
CA GLY A 53 -5.47 -25.79 -4.34
C GLY A 53 -5.18 -24.59 -5.27
N ALA A 54 -5.02 -24.94 -6.54
CA ALA A 54 -4.85 -23.96 -7.64
C ALA A 54 -5.40 -24.58 -8.94
N ARG A 55 -6.46 -24.02 -9.45
CA ARG A 55 -7.02 -24.39 -10.75
C ARG A 55 -6.66 -23.32 -11.77
N TRP A 56 -5.76 -23.66 -12.67
CA TRP A 56 -5.21 -22.74 -13.65
C TRP A 56 -6.22 -22.48 -14.78
N ASN A 57 -6.68 -21.24 -14.87
CA ASN A 57 -7.50 -20.70 -15.95
C ASN A 57 -6.85 -19.40 -16.43
N ILE A 58 -6.81 -19.19 -17.74
CA ILE A 58 -6.18 -18.00 -18.33
C ILE A 58 -6.90 -16.70 -17.94
N GLU A 59 -8.20 -16.75 -17.77
CA GLU A 59 -9.00 -15.61 -17.36
C GLU A 59 -8.65 -15.18 -15.93
N ASP A 60 -8.56 -16.12 -14.99
CA ASP A 60 -8.20 -15.86 -13.61
C ASP A 60 -6.74 -15.39 -13.45
N VAL A 61 -5.84 -15.92 -14.29
CA VAL A 61 -4.47 -15.42 -14.39
C VAL A 61 -4.45 -13.98 -14.90
N ALA A 62 -5.27 -13.64 -15.91
CA ALA A 62 -5.34 -12.29 -16.46
C ALA A 62 -5.89 -11.28 -15.43
N TRP A 63 -6.97 -11.62 -14.72
CA TRP A 63 -7.50 -10.80 -13.64
C TRP A 63 -6.50 -10.62 -12.49
N GLY A 64 -5.84 -11.69 -12.08
CA GLY A 64 -4.78 -11.63 -11.09
C GLY A 64 -3.60 -10.77 -11.53
N ALA A 65 -3.15 -10.89 -12.77
CA ALA A 65 -2.06 -10.09 -13.33
C ALA A 65 -2.45 -8.60 -13.39
N LEU A 66 -3.66 -8.28 -13.83
CA LEU A 66 -4.18 -6.91 -13.88
C LEU A 66 -4.25 -6.29 -12.48
N SER A 67 -4.72 -7.05 -11.49
CA SER A 67 -4.71 -6.62 -10.10
C SER A 67 -3.28 -6.33 -9.60
N GLY A 68 -2.28 -7.09 -10.04
CA GLY A 68 -0.86 -6.85 -9.74
C GLY A 68 -0.34 -5.51 -10.27
N VAL A 69 -0.76 -5.11 -11.47
CA VAL A 69 -0.43 -3.78 -12.04
C VAL A 69 -1.02 -2.66 -11.21
N PHE A 70 -2.30 -2.77 -10.84
CA PHE A 70 -2.95 -1.79 -9.97
C PHE A 70 -2.29 -1.74 -8.59
N GLY A 71 -1.90 -2.89 -8.02
CA GLY A 71 -1.20 -2.98 -6.74
C GLY A 71 0.13 -2.23 -6.74
N VAL A 72 0.97 -2.39 -7.77
CA VAL A 72 2.23 -1.63 -7.89
C VAL A 72 1.96 -0.14 -8.03
N THR A 73 0.99 0.24 -8.86
CA THR A 73 0.61 1.64 -9.08
C THR A 73 0.12 2.28 -7.78
N ALA A 74 -0.71 1.58 -7.02
CA ALA A 74 -1.23 2.00 -5.74
C ALA A 74 -0.11 2.33 -4.75
N ILE A 75 0.82 1.39 -4.57
CA ILE A 75 1.96 1.56 -3.64
C ILE A 75 2.88 2.69 -4.10
N ALA A 76 3.18 2.78 -5.40
CA ALA A 76 4.02 3.85 -5.95
C ALA A 76 3.42 5.23 -5.67
N LEU A 77 2.11 5.41 -5.92
CA LEU A 77 1.40 6.66 -5.65
C LEU A 77 1.29 6.93 -4.14
N LEU A 78 1.03 5.90 -3.31
CA LEU A 78 0.96 6.03 -1.86
C LEU A 78 2.26 6.59 -1.31
N TYR A 79 3.38 5.97 -1.63
CA TYR A 79 4.66 6.43 -1.11
C TYR A 79 5.08 7.79 -1.69
N ALA A 80 4.71 8.08 -2.95
CA ALA A 80 4.97 9.38 -3.54
C ALA A 80 4.16 10.49 -2.82
N CYS A 81 2.90 10.27 -2.49
CA CYS A 81 2.10 11.26 -1.78
C CYS A 81 2.58 11.44 -0.32
N LEU A 82 2.95 10.36 0.36
CA LEU A 82 3.45 10.42 1.73
C LEU A 82 4.82 11.09 1.84
N ALA A 83 5.61 11.07 0.76
CA ALA A 83 6.90 11.75 0.71
C ALA A 83 6.79 13.28 0.56
N ILE A 84 5.67 13.81 0.06
CA ILE A 84 5.50 15.23 -0.25
C ILE A 84 4.51 15.97 0.64
N GLY A 85 3.84 15.27 1.57
CA GLY A 85 2.81 15.91 2.38
C GLY A 85 2.61 15.27 3.75
N PRO A 86 1.73 15.87 4.57
CA PRO A 86 1.45 15.38 5.91
C PRO A 86 0.75 14.01 5.87
N MET A 87 1.43 12.98 6.39
CA MET A 87 0.92 11.61 6.42
C MET A 87 -0.42 11.51 7.17
N SER A 88 -0.61 12.34 8.19
CA SER A 88 -1.84 12.39 9.00
C SER A 88 -3.10 12.72 8.21
N ILE A 89 -2.98 13.37 7.05
CA ILE A 89 -4.11 13.71 6.19
C ILE A 89 -4.15 12.81 4.94
N LEU A 90 -3.01 12.58 4.31
CA LEU A 90 -2.96 11.85 3.04
C LEU A 90 -3.25 10.36 3.19
N SER A 91 -2.82 9.72 4.29
CA SER A 91 -3.11 8.32 4.56
C SER A 91 -4.62 8.05 4.76
N PRO A 92 -5.36 8.80 5.59
CA PRO A 92 -6.81 8.65 5.68
C PRO A 92 -7.56 8.92 4.38
N VAL A 93 -7.14 9.91 3.58
CA VAL A 93 -7.74 10.17 2.26
C VAL A 93 -7.59 8.96 1.35
N THR A 94 -6.40 8.36 1.30
CA THR A 94 -6.17 7.13 0.53
C THR A 94 -7.04 5.97 1.05
N ALA A 95 -7.11 5.78 2.38
CA ALA A 95 -7.90 4.72 2.98
C ALA A 95 -9.41 4.87 2.69
N VAL A 96 -9.96 6.07 2.81
CA VAL A 96 -11.37 6.34 2.47
C VAL A 96 -11.63 6.08 0.98
N THR A 97 -10.76 6.59 0.10
CA THR A 97 -10.93 6.42 -1.34
C THR A 97 -10.83 4.95 -1.76
N SER A 98 -9.93 4.18 -1.15
CA SER A 98 -9.76 2.76 -1.43
C SER A 98 -10.96 1.90 -0.98
N ALA A 99 -11.70 2.33 0.04
CA ALA A 99 -12.91 1.67 0.49
C ALA A 99 -14.13 2.06 -0.36
N ILE A 100 -14.23 3.33 -0.76
CA ILE A 100 -15.38 3.83 -1.53
C ILE A 100 -15.40 3.24 -2.95
N ALA A 101 -14.27 3.11 -3.62
CA ALA A 101 -14.22 2.66 -5.01
C ALA A 101 -14.81 1.25 -5.22
N PRO A 102 -14.39 0.18 -4.52
CA PRO A 102 -14.99 -1.14 -4.67
C PRO A 102 -16.45 -1.19 -4.16
N MET A 103 -16.80 -0.39 -3.16
CA MET A 103 -18.16 -0.29 -2.68
C MET A 103 -19.11 0.25 -3.77
N ILE A 104 -18.75 1.35 -4.43
CA ILE A 104 -19.55 1.90 -5.52
C ILE A 104 -19.66 0.88 -6.65
N TRP A 105 -18.57 0.20 -7.00
CA TRP A 105 -18.55 -0.85 -8.01
C TRP A 105 -19.53 -1.98 -7.65
N GLY A 106 -19.45 -2.55 -6.45
CA GLY A 106 -20.32 -3.64 -5.98
C GLY A 106 -21.79 -3.26 -6.03
N LEU A 107 -22.14 -2.04 -5.54
CA LEU A 107 -23.53 -1.57 -5.49
C LEU A 107 -24.10 -1.19 -6.86
N THR A 108 -23.29 -0.72 -7.81
CA THR A 108 -23.79 -0.21 -9.10
C THR A 108 -23.62 -1.17 -10.26
N ILE A 109 -22.56 -1.96 -10.26
CA ILE A 109 -22.17 -2.87 -11.35
C ILE A 109 -22.23 -4.32 -10.90
N GLY A 110 -21.75 -4.62 -9.68
CA GLY A 110 -21.75 -5.98 -9.11
C GLY A 110 -23.13 -6.48 -8.70
N GLY A 111 -24.16 -5.62 -8.72
CA GLY A 111 -25.54 -6.00 -8.34
C GLY A 111 -25.69 -6.33 -6.85
N GLU A 112 -24.71 -5.96 -6.03
CA GLU A 112 -24.76 -6.17 -4.59
C GLU A 112 -25.81 -5.29 -3.93
N SER A 113 -26.42 -5.78 -2.86
CA SER A 113 -27.34 -5.01 -2.03
C SER A 113 -26.94 -5.13 -0.57
N LEU A 114 -26.88 -4.00 0.11
CA LEU A 114 -26.66 -3.96 1.55
C LEU A 114 -27.99 -3.88 2.29
N THR A 115 -28.04 -4.48 3.47
CA THR A 115 -29.13 -4.23 4.43
C THR A 115 -29.00 -2.81 4.99
N VAL A 116 -30.09 -2.27 5.57
CA VAL A 116 -30.06 -0.95 6.22
C VAL A 116 -28.95 -0.87 7.28
N THR A 117 -28.74 -1.93 8.04
CA THR A 117 -27.64 -2.03 9.02
C THR A 117 -26.27 -2.04 8.35
N GLY A 118 -26.14 -2.60 7.14
CA GLY A 118 -24.92 -2.55 6.33
C GLY A 118 -24.56 -1.12 5.91
N TYR A 119 -25.53 -0.36 5.40
CA TYR A 119 -25.33 1.05 5.05
C TYR A 119 -24.95 1.92 6.25
N LEU A 120 -25.61 1.70 7.41
CA LEU A 120 -25.29 2.42 8.64
C LEU A 120 -23.86 2.07 9.12
N GLY A 121 -23.50 0.79 9.14
CA GLY A 121 -22.15 0.34 9.51
C GLY A 121 -21.07 0.93 8.61
N LEU A 122 -21.32 0.97 7.31
CA LEU A 122 -20.42 1.58 6.33
C LEU A 122 -20.25 3.08 6.58
N GLY A 123 -21.34 3.82 6.80
CA GLY A 123 -21.30 5.25 7.12
C GLY A 123 -20.50 5.53 8.38
N VAL A 124 -20.71 4.75 9.44
CA VAL A 124 -19.95 4.86 10.69
C VAL A 124 -18.46 4.56 10.46
N ALA A 125 -18.11 3.53 9.68
CA ALA A 125 -16.75 3.17 9.36
C ALA A 125 -16.02 4.29 8.59
N LEU A 126 -16.67 4.87 7.58
CA LEU A 126 -16.12 6.01 6.82
C LEU A 126 -15.89 7.24 7.71
N ILE A 127 -16.87 7.56 8.58
CA ILE A 127 -16.73 8.66 9.54
C ILE A 127 -15.56 8.39 10.50
N ALA A 128 -15.43 7.16 11.01
CA ALA A 128 -14.34 6.79 11.92
C ALA A 128 -12.97 6.97 11.28
N VAL A 129 -12.79 6.53 10.02
CA VAL A 129 -11.53 6.69 9.28
C VAL A 129 -11.20 8.18 9.08
N VAL A 130 -12.20 8.99 8.72
CA VAL A 130 -12.05 10.44 8.58
C VAL A 130 -11.64 11.07 9.92
N LEU A 131 -12.32 10.74 11.01
CA LEU A 131 -12.03 11.29 12.34
C LEU A 131 -10.62 10.94 12.82
N VAL A 132 -10.17 9.71 12.60
CA VAL A 132 -8.80 9.30 12.95
C VAL A 132 -7.76 10.13 12.19
N GLY A 133 -8.04 10.49 10.93
CA GLY A 133 -7.14 11.30 10.11
C GLY A 133 -7.15 12.80 10.43
N PHE A 134 -8.22 13.30 11.04
CA PHE A 134 -8.40 14.71 11.37
C PHE A 134 -8.02 15.08 12.83
N ILE A 135 -7.17 14.32 13.51
CA ILE A 135 -6.63 14.75 14.79
C ILE A 135 -5.71 15.94 14.53
N PRO A 136 -6.05 17.16 15.00
CA PRO A 136 -5.23 18.33 14.76
C PRO A 136 -3.92 18.21 15.54
N GLY A 137 -2.82 17.93 14.85
CA GLY A 137 -1.48 18.13 15.41
C GLY A 137 -1.17 19.63 15.49
N GLN A 138 -0.48 20.06 16.56
CA GLN A 138 0.04 21.42 16.63
C GLN A 138 0.96 21.67 15.43
N GLY A 139 0.59 22.64 14.56
CA GLY A 139 1.33 22.94 13.34
C GLY A 139 0.79 22.26 12.07
N ALA A 140 -0.52 22.08 11.96
CA ALA A 140 -1.16 21.45 10.79
C ALA A 140 -0.72 22.11 9.46
N VAL A 141 0.19 21.45 8.76
CA VAL A 141 0.61 21.86 7.39
C VAL A 141 -0.49 21.41 6.42
N ARG A 142 -0.97 22.34 5.60
CA ARG A 142 -1.97 22.02 4.57
C ARG A 142 -1.36 21.07 3.53
N PRO A 143 -2.05 20.00 3.15
CA PRO A 143 -1.59 19.12 2.08
C PRO A 143 -1.51 19.89 0.75
N SER A 144 -0.49 19.62 -0.05
CA SER A 144 -0.42 20.17 -1.39
C SER A 144 -1.50 19.53 -2.28
N ALA A 145 -2.01 20.27 -3.27
CA ALA A 145 -2.96 19.73 -4.25
C ALA A 145 -2.39 18.48 -4.94
N ARG A 146 -1.09 18.47 -5.24
CA ARG A 146 -0.40 17.32 -5.81
C ARG A 146 -0.43 16.11 -4.88
N GLY A 147 -0.19 16.30 -3.58
CA GLY A 147 -0.27 15.22 -2.57
C GLY A 147 -1.67 14.64 -2.49
N LEU A 148 -2.69 15.49 -2.51
CA LEU A 148 -4.08 15.07 -2.47
C LEU A 148 -4.49 14.26 -3.72
N VAL A 149 -4.13 14.72 -4.92
CA VAL A 149 -4.37 13.99 -6.17
C VAL A 149 -3.68 12.62 -6.17
N MET A 150 -2.44 12.55 -5.68
CA MET A 150 -1.72 11.28 -5.56
C MET A 150 -2.35 10.35 -4.52
N ALA A 151 -2.84 10.88 -3.39
CA ALA A 151 -3.53 10.09 -2.37
C ALA A 151 -4.84 9.51 -2.89
N ILE A 152 -5.65 10.31 -3.58
CA ILE A 152 -6.89 9.85 -4.24
C ILE A 152 -6.55 8.82 -5.33
N GLY A 153 -5.58 9.11 -6.18
CA GLY A 153 -5.12 8.18 -7.22
C GLY A 153 -4.63 6.84 -6.67
N SER A 154 -3.91 6.86 -5.54
CA SER A 154 -3.50 5.66 -4.82
C SER A 154 -4.71 4.88 -4.30
N GLY A 155 -5.66 5.56 -3.66
CA GLY A 155 -6.89 4.93 -3.16
C GLY A 155 -7.71 4.29 -4.28
N LEU A 156 -7.89 5.00 -5.41
CA LEU A 156 -8.56 4.43 -6.59
C LEU A 156 -7.82 3.22 -7.15
N ALA A 157 -6.49 3.24 -7.19
CA ALA A 157 -5.69 2.11 -7.64
C ALA A 157 -5.79 0.91 -6.68
N ILE A 158 -5.86 1.14 -5.36
CA ILE A 158 -6.15 0.07 -4.37
C ILE A 158 -7.56 -0.48 -4.61
N GLY A 159 -8.54 0.38 -4.82
CA GLY A 159 -9.91 -0.05 -5.15
C GLY A 159 -9.96 -0.89 -6.44
N ALA A 160 -9.29 -0.44 -7.50
CA ALA A 160 -9.20 -1.18 -8.75
C ALA A 160 -8.48 -2.53 -8.59
N PHE A 161 -7.45 -2.60 -7.74
CA PHE A 161 -6.81 -3.85 -7.35
C PHE A 161 -7.81 -4.83 -6.72
N LEU A 162 -8.63 -4.36 -5.79
CA LEU A 162 -9.64 -5.20 -5.12
C LEU A 162 -10.73 -5.65 -6.11
N ILE A 163 -11.26 -4.72 -6.92
CA ILE A 163 -12.28 -5.01 -7.92
C ILE A 163 -11.79 -6.04 -8.93
N THR A 164 -10.58 -5.89 -9.45
CA THR A 164 -10.03 -6.82 -10.45
C THR A 164 -9.69 -8.18 -9.87
N LEU A 165 -9.30 -8.24 -8.60
CA LEU A 165 -9.07 -9.52 -7.93
C LEU A 165 -10.37 -10.28 -7.68
N ASP A 166 -11.46 -9.57 -7.40
CA ASP A 166 -12.81 -10.10 -7.17
C ASP A 166 -13.47 -10.65 -8.44
N GLN A 167 -13.01 -10.23 -9.65
CA GLN A 167 -13.52 -10.79 -10.92
C GLN A 167 -13.02 -12.22 -11.20
N ALA A 168 -12.03 -12.70 -10.45
CA ALA A 168 -11.54 -14.05 -10.61
C ALA A 168 -12.55 -15.06 -10.01
N SER A 169 -12.62 -16.24 -10.60
CA SER A 169 -13.52 -17.30 -10.20
C SER A 169 -13.18 -17.84 -8.80
N ASP A 170 -14.21 -18.09 -7.98
CA ASP A 170 -14.07 -18.71 -6.64
C ASP A 170 -13.39 -20.08 -6.70
N ASP A 171 -13.55 -20.82 -7.81
CA ASP A 171 -12.98 -22.14 -8.01
C ASP A 171 -11.49 -22.14 -8.33
N SER A 172 -10.92 -20.99 -8.66
CA SER A 172 -9.51 -20.86 -9.06
C SER A 172 -8.52 -21.04 -7.90
N GLY A 173 -8.99 -20.95 -6.67
CA GLY A 173 -8.16 -21.07 -5.47
C GLY A 173 -7.09 -19.97 -5.40
N LEU A 174 -5.81 -20.35 -5.34
CA LEU A 174 -4.70 -19.41 -5.20
C LEU A 174 -4.23 -18.76 -6.50
N VAL A 175 -4.73 -19.17 -7.67
CA VAL A 175 -4.22 -18.71 -8.98
C VAL A 175 -4.22 -17.20 -9.15
N PRO A 176 -5.31 -16.45 -8.86
CA PRO A 176 -5.31 -15.00 -9.01
C PRO A 176 -4.29 -14.30 -8.11
N MET A 177 -4.12 -14.79 -6.89
CA MET A 177 -3.13 -14.26 -5.95
C MET A 177 -1.69 -14.52 -6.40
N ILE A 178 -1.43 -15.72 -6.96
CA ILE A 178 -0.12 -16.06 -7.52
C ILE A 178 0.19 -15.16 -8.73
N ALA A 179 -0.76 -14.99 -9.64
CA ALA A 179 -0.61 -14.12 -10.80
C ALA A 179 -0.39 -12.65 -10.38
N ASN A 180 -1.14 -12.17 -9.39
CA ASN A 180 -0.95 -10.85 -8.79
C ASN A 180 0.48 -10.67 -8.24
N ARG A 181 0.93 -11.59 -7.40
CA ARG A 181 2.28 -11.53 -6.80
C ARG A 181 3.39 -11.68 -7.82
N ALA A 182 3.22 -12.54 -8.82
CA ALA A 182 4.18 -12.71 -9.92
C ALA A 182 4.31 -11.43 -10.75
N THR A 183 3.19 -10.81 -11.13
CA THR A 183 3.19 -9.53 -11.85
C THR A 183 3.82 -8.42 -11.04
N ASN A 184 3.46 -8.30 -9.76
CA ASN A 184 4.04 -7.32 -8.84
C ASN A 184 5.55 -7.53 -8.68
N ALA A 185 6.00 -8.76 -8.45
CA ALA A 185 7.42 -9.10 -8.35
C ALA A 185 8.16 -8.79 -9.65
N THR A 186 7.59 -9.11 -10.80
CA THR A 186 8.21 -8.85 -12.11
C THR A 186 8.39 -7.36 -12.34
N ILE A 187 7.33 -6.55 -12.18
CA ILE A 187 7.40 -5.10 -12.41
C ILE A 187 8.41 -4.46 -11.46
N THR A 188 8.31 -4.77 -10.16
CA THR A 188 9.19 -4.16 -9.15
C THR A 188 10.63 -4.61 -9.33
N MET A 189 10.89 -5.87 -9.71
CA MET A 189 12.23 -6.38 -9.99
C MET A 189 12.83 -5.71 -11.23
N VAL A 190 12.07 -5.53 -12.31
CA VAL A 190 12.52 -4.80 -13.50
C VAL A 190 12.92 -3.37 -13.12
N ILE A 191 12.11 -2.69 -12.29
CA ILE A 191 12.45 -1.33 -11.83
C ILE A 191 13.72 -1.34 -10.97
N VAL A 192 13.87 -2.28 -10.05
CA VAL A 192 15.07 -2.41 -9.20
C VAL A 192 16.32 -2.66 -10.05
N VAL A 193 16.25 -3.59 -11.00
CA VAL A 193 17.36 -3.87 -11.93
C VAL A 193 17.71 -2.64 -12.76
N ALA A 194 16.71 -1.95 -13.33
CA ALA A 194 16.94 -0.72 -14.08
C ALA A 194 17.61 0.38 -13.23
N MET A 195 17.22 0.50 -11.96
CA MET A 195 17.83 1.43 -11.00
C MET A 195 19.31 1.07 -10.72
N ILE A 196 19.61 -0.21 -10.53
CA ILE A 196 20.99 -0.69 -10.31
C ILE A 196 21.84 -0.39 -11.55
N ILE A 197 21.37 -0.74 -12.75
CA ILE A 197 22.07 -0.47 -14.01
C ILE A 197 22.31 1.02 -14.20
N ALA A 198 21.31 1.85 -13.93
CA ALA A 198 21.44 3.30 -14.05
C ALA A 198 22.44 3.89 -13.03
N ALA A 199 22.52 3.33 -11.82
CA ALA A 199 23.49 3.74 -10.80
C ALA A 199 24.92 3.33 -11.18
N THR A 200 25.12 2.10 -11.61
CA THR A 200 26.45 1.60 -12.02
C THR A 200 26.99 2.34 -13.25
N ARG A 201 26.13 2.66 -14.23
CA ARG A 201 26.51 3.48 -15.39
C ARG A 201 26.95 4.91 -15.00
N ARG A 202 26.51 5.41 -13.85
CA ARG A 202 26.93 6.72 -13.29
C ARG A 202 28.11 6.62 -12.33
N GLY A 203 28.78 5.47 -12.24
CA GLY A 203 29.90 5.22 -11.34
C GLY A 203 29.50 5.06 -9.86
N ALA A 204 28.20 4.93 -9.56
CA ALA A 204 27.72 4.72 -8.21
C ALA A 204 27.64 3.21 -7.88
N SER A 205 27.77 2.86 -6.59
CA SER A 205 27.66 1.46 -6.18
C SER A 205 26.21 0.95 -6.28
N ALA A 206 26.03 -0.34 -6.58
CA ALA A 206 24.70 -0.98 -6.61
C ALA A 206 23.96 -0.80 -5.27
N THR A 207 24.68 -0.87 -4.16
CA THR A 207 24.11 -0.68 -2.81
C THR A 207 23.56 0.73 -2.59
N SER A 208 24.14 1.75 -3.21
CA SER A 208 23.62 3.12 -3.14
C SER A 208 22.28 3.28 -3.88
N ALA A 209 22.04 2.47 -4.92
CA ALA A 209 20.78 2.46 -5.63
C ALA A 209 19.63 1.86 -4.81
N LEU A 210 19.93 0.92 -3.91
CA LEU A 210 18.94 0.20 -3.09
C LEU A 210 18.58 0.93 -1.79
N ARG A 211 19.49 1.76 -1.27
CA ARG A 211 19.24 2.53 -0.05
C ARG A 211 18.27 3.67 -0.32
N ALA A 212 17.43 3.95 0.65
CA ALA A 212 16.62 5.18 0.65
C ALA A 212 17.61 6.35 0.51
N ARG A 213 17.42 7.21 -0.50
CA ARG A 213 18.08 8.52 -0.47
C ARG A 213 17.61 9.16 0.83
N GLY A 214 18.55 9.64 1.65
CA GLY A 214 18.26 10.29 2.93
C GLY A 214 17.43 11.57 2.76
N ILE A 215 16.18 11.38 2.38
CA ILE A 215 15.11 12.26 2.75
C ILE A 215 14.84 11.78 4.17
N GLU A 216 15.36 12.51 5.14
CA GLU A 216 15.00 12.40 6.53
C GLU A 216 13.48 12.55 6.62
N LEU A 217 12.78 11.43 6.44
CA LEU A 217 11.37 11.30 6.73
C LEU A 217 11.25 11.40 8.26
N GLY A 218 11.09 12.62 8.75
CA GLY A 218 10.78 12.87 10.15
C GLY A 218 11.82 13.60 10.99
N ALA A 219 12.88 14.17 10.43
CA ALA A 219 13.53 15.29 11.08
C ALA A 219 12.61 16.51 10.89
N THR A 220 11.69 16.73 11.82
CA THR A 220 11.13 18.07 11.99
C THR A 220 12.32 19.02 12.17
N PRO A 221 12.35 20.18 11.49
CA PRO A 221 13.45 21.15 11.65
C PRO A 221 13.69 21.58 13.09
N THR A 222 12.73 21.36 14.00
CA THR A 222 12.78 21.66 15.43
C THR A 222 13.73 20.76 16.21
N GLY A 223 13.94 19.50 15.85
CA GLY A 223 14.78 18.59 16.66
C GLY A 223 16.31 18.87 16.56
N HIS A 224 16.80 19.46 15.47
CA HIS A 224 18.20 19.84 15.36
C HIS A 224 18.48 21.24 15.92
N ALA A 225 17.55 22.18 15.78
CA ALA A 225 17.70 23.53 16.33
C ALA A 225 17.74 23.49 17.87
N ASP A 226 16.91 22.62 18.49
CA ASP A 226 16.88 22.49 19.96
C ASP A 226 18.17 21.86 20.52
N LEU A 227 18.80 20.93 19.77
CA LEU A 227 20.08 20.32 20.18
C LEU A 227 21.28 21.24 19.98
N GLU A 228 21.27 22.12 18.99
CA GLU A 228 22.31 23.14 18.81
C GLU A 228 22.19 24.26 19.86
N HIS A 229 20.96 24.69 20.19
CA HIS A 229 20.75 25.68 21.27
C HIS A 229 21.14 25.13 22.65
N ALA A 230 20.92 23.85 22.93
CA ALA A 230 21.36 23.22 24.18
C ALA A 230 22.89 23.07 24.27
N ARG A 231 23.61 23.06 23.14
CA ARG A 231 25.08 23.00 23.10
C ARG A 231 25.78 24.34 23.17
N THR A 232 25.08 25.43 22.88
CA THR A 232 25.67 26.78 22.79
C THR A 232 25.28 27.72 23.94
N SER A 233 24.44 27.28 24.91
CA SER A 233 24.18 28.07 26.12
C SER A 233 25.32 27.87 27.11
N PRO A 234 26.16 28.89 27.36
CA PRO A 234 27.13 28.85 28.45
C PRO A 234 26.39 28.95 29.80
N THR A 235 26.68 28.03 30.69
CA THR A 235 26.34 28.08 32.11
C THR A 235 27.09 29.19 32.80
#